data_56f4c0198aa1fa05c5949c23151e0dde
#
_entry.id   56f4c0198aa1fa05c5949c23151e0dde
#
_cell.length_a   1.000
_cell.length_b   1.000
_cell.length_c   1.000
_cell.angle_alpha   90.00
_cell.angle_beta   90.00
_cell.angle_gamma   90.00
#
_symmetry.space_group_name_H-M   'P 1'
#
loop_
_entity.id
_entity.type
_entity.pdbx_description
1 polymer ?
#
loop_
_entity_poly.entity_id
_entity_poly.type
_entity_poly.pdbx_seq_one_letter_code
_entity_poly.pdbx_strand_id
1 'polypeptide(L)'
;MASKPKFLFVTGGVVSSLGKGILSASLGSLLESKKIKVTIMKLDPYINLDPGTMSPFQHGEVFVTEDGAETDLDLGHYERFLDEKMSQNNNFTAGQVYDSVLKKERKGEFLGATVQVIPHITDEIKKRIMKGAKGYDLAIVEIGGTVGDIESQPFLEAIRQLKIELGDQRTLFLHLTLVPFLSTSGETKTKPTQHSVKNLLSYGLQPDILICRSEKELQSSDKRKIALFTNVGLDSVFSLPDLPSIYAIPVFLSKEKLDEVVTRKMGIKSKKADLSDWRKVNRLEKASNKKITV
;
A
#
# COMPACT_ATOMS: atom_id res chain seq x y z
N MET A 1 0.54 12.56 -26.02
CA MET A 1 1.25 12.92 -24.79
C MET A 1 1.03 11.80 -23.79
N ALA A 2 2.09 11.26 -23.18
CA ALA A 2 1.94 10.27 -22.12
C ALA A 2 1.12 10.86 -20.98
N SER A 3 0.14 10.12 -20.47
CA SER A 3 -0.67 10.56 -19.33
C SER A 3 0.23 10.76 -18.11
N LYS A 4 -0.02 11.79 -17.33
CA LYS A 4 0.70 11.96 -16.06
C LYS A 4 0.28 10.84 -15.10
N PRO A 5 1.21 10.19 -14.39
CA PRO A 5 0.87 9.08 -13.49
C PRO A 5 -0.12 9.50 -12.41
N LYS A 6 -0.97 8.56 -12.00
CA LYS A 6 -1.85 8.67 -10.85
C LYS A 6 -1.27 7.88 -9.69
N PHE A 7 -1.68 8.19 -8.46
CA PHE A 7 -1.11 7.61 -7.25
C PHE A 7 -2.20 7.05 -6.35
N LEU A 8 -2.06 5.78 -5.99
CA LEU A 8 -2.86 5.12 -4.96
C LEU A 8 -1.97 4.93 -3.73
N PHE A 9 -2.18 5.72 -2.70
CA PHE A 9 -1.45 5.59 -1.44
C PHE A 9 -2.12 4.55 -0.54
N VAL A 10 -1.35 3.55 -0.12
CA VAL A 10 -1.82 2.49 0.78
C VAL A 10 -1.19 2.68 2.14
N THR A 11 -2.04 2.92 3.14
CA THR A 11 -1.64 3.05 4.54
C THR A 11 -2.27 1.94 5.37
N GLY A 12 -1.74 1.66 6.54
CA GLY A 12 -2.31 0.67 7.45
C GLY A 12 -2.31 1.14 8.89
N GLY A 13 -3.25 0.64 9.65
CA GLY A 13 -3.38 0.99 11.06
C GLY A 13 -3.84 -0.19 11.91
N VAL A 14 -3.95 0.05 13.22
CA VAL A 14 -4.30 -0.89 14.28
C VAL A 14 -3.12 -1.78 14.67
N VAL A 15 -2.57 -2.59 13.74
CA VAL A 15 -1.43 -3.49 14.01
C VAL A 15 -0.48 -3.53 12.82
N SER A 16 0.77 -3.91 13.06
CA SER A 16 1.74 -4.25 12.03
C SER A 16 1.36 -5.59 11.35
N SER A 17 2.03 -5.91 10.26
CA SER A 17 1.83 -7.19 9.53
C SER A 17 0.37 -7.48 9.12
N LEU A 18 -0.42 -6.43 8.92
CA LEU A 18 -1.83 -6.53 8.55
C LEU A 18 -2.04 -7.04 7.10
N GLY A 19 -0.96 -7.08 6.30
CA GLY A 19 -0.97 -7.57 4.92
C GLY A 19 -1.10 -6.48 3.87
N LYS A 20 -0.58 -5.27 4.14
CA LYS A 20 -0.52 -4.17 3.14
C LYS A 20 0.17 -4.61 1.85
N GLY A 21 1.34 -5.29 1.95
CA GLY A 21 2.10 -5.77 0.79
C GLY A 21 1.29 -6.69 -0.11
N ILE A 22 0.68 -7.71 0.48
CA ILE A 22 -0.17 -8.66 -0.27
C ILE A 22 -1.40 -7.98 -0.86
N LEU A 23 -2.01 -7.04 -0.15
CA LEU A 23 -3.13 -6.25 -0.67
C LEU A 23 -2.69 -5.39 -1.86
N SER A 24 -1.56 -4.67 -1.73
CA SER A 24 -0.99 -3.83 -2.79
C SER A 24 -0.66 -4.65 -4.03
N ALA A 25 -0.01 -5.81 -3.85
CA ALA A 25 0.30 -6.76 -4.92
C ALA A 25 -0.96 -7.27 -5.61
N SER A 26 -1.95 -7.73 -4.83
CA SER A 26 -3.22 -8.27 -5.35
C SER A 26 -4.04 -7.23 -6.11
N LEU A 27 -4.10 -6.00 -5.59
CA LEU A 27 -4.78 -4.90 -6.26
C LEU A 27 -4.02 -4.46 -7.51
N GLY A 28 -2.69 -4.42 -7.45
CA GLY A 28 -1.83 -4.13 -8.60
C GLY A 28 -2.09 -5.09 -9.74
N SER A 29 -2.03 -6.39 -9.47
CA SER A 29 -2.31 -7.46 -10.45
C SER A 29 -3.74 -7.36 -11.03
N LEU A 30 -4.72 -7.08 -10.18
CA LEU A 30 -6.10 -6.89 -10.61
C LEU A 30 -6.25 -5.70 -11.57
N LEU A 31 -5.57 -4.59 -11.30
CA LEU A 31 -5.59 -3.40 -12.16
C LEU A 31 -4.77 -3.62 -13.45
N GLU A 32 -3.65 -4.35 -13.37
CA GLU A 32 -2.86 -4.75 -14.54
C GLU A 32 -3.66 -5.64 -15.50
N SER A 33 -4.49 -6.56 -14.96
CA SER A 33 -5.40 -7.39 -15.75
C SER A 33 -6.44 -6.58 -16.54
N LYS A 34 -6.68 -5.33 -16.16
CA LYS A 34 -7.50 -4.33 -16.87
C LYS A 34 -6.71 -3.54 -17.92
N LYS A 35 -5.44 -3.91 -18.18
CA LYS A 35 -4.51 -3.23 -19.10
C LYS A 35 -4.15 -1.82 -18.66
N ILE A 36 -4.08 -1.58 -17.35
CA ILE A 36 -3.50 -0.39 -16.74
C ILE A 36 -2.03 -0.69 -16.47
N LYS A 37 -1.11 0.17 -16.88
CA LYS A 37 0.32 0.00 -16.58
C LYS A 37 0.57 0.43 -15.13
N VAL A 38 0.78 -0.56 -14.26
CA VAL A 38 0.90 -0.38 -12.79
C VAL A 38 2.33 -0.60 -12.34
N THR A 39 2.79 0.19 -11.38
CA THR A 39 3.97 -0.13 -10.57
C THR A 39 3.62 -0.05 -9.09
N ILE A 40 4.41 -0.69 -8.23
CA ILE A 40 4.27 -0.61 -6.78
C ILE A 40 5.57 -0.10 -6.18
N MET A 41 5.45 0.78 -5.17
CA MET A 41 6.58 1.27 -4.39
C MET A 41 6.34 1.01 -2.91
N LYS A 42 7.39 0.58 -2.21
CA LYS A 42 7.42 0.38 -0.76
C LYS A 42 8.25 1.48 -0.11
N LEU A 43 7.68 2.16 0.85
CA LEU A 43 8.32 3.20 1.66
C LEU A 43 8.47 2.67 3.08
N ASP A 44 9.72 2.39 3.47
CA ASP A 44 10.01 1.80 4.78
C ASP A 44 10.47 2.85 5.79
N PRO A 45 9.81 2.96 6.96
CA PRO A 45 10.05 4.06 7.89
C PRO A 45 11.30 3.89 8.75
N TYR A 46 11.97 2.73 8.71
CA TYR A 46 13.18 2.52 9.49
C TYR A 46 14.39 3.33 8.96
N ILE A 47 15.39 3.55 9.86
CA ILE A 47 16.58 4.38 9.60
C ILE A 47 17.72 3.60 8.93
N ASN A 48 17.64 2.28 8.85
CA ASN A 48 18.60 1.50 8.08
C ASN A 48 18.62 1.95 6.61
N LEU A 49 19.82 1.99 6.00
CA LEU A 49 19.94 2.37 4.59
C LEU A 49 19.31 1.31 3.67
N ASP A 50 19.46 0.05 4.03
CA ASP A 50 18.88 -1.11 3.37
C ASP A 50 18.62 -2.21 4.41
N PRO A 51 17.86 -3.27 4.08
CA PRO A 51 17.56 -4.36 5.01
C PRO A 51 18.70 -5.41 5.13
N GLY A 52 19.78 -5.30 4.36
CA GLY A 52 20.84 -6.32 4.30
C GLY A 52 21.53 -6.63 5.63
N THR A 53 21.57 -5.65 6.54
CA THR A 53 22.13 -5.81 7.90
C THR A 53 21.08 -6.07 8.97
N MET A 54 19.81 -6.15 8.61
CA MET A 54 18.71 -6.36 9.55
C MET A 54 18.54 -7.84 9.88
N SER A 55 18.08 -8.13 11.10
CA SER A 55 17.81 -9.51 11.51
C SER A 55 16.60 -10.07 10.74
N PRO A 56 16.75 -11.20 10.04
CA PRO A 56 15.63 -11.85 9.34
C PRO A 56 14.47 -12.24 10.26
N PHE A 57 14.75 -12.49 11.54
CA PHE A 57 13.72 -12.81 12.54
C PHE A 57 12.82 -11.60 12.89
N GLN A 58 13.30 -10.37 12.67
CA GLN A 58 12.55 -9.15 12.95
C GLN A 58 11.85 -8.60 11.70
N HIS A 59 12.48 -8.66 10.55
CA HIS A 59 12.03 -7.98 9.32
C HIS A 59 11.75 -8.91 8.14
N GLY A 60 11.97 -10.22 8.30
CA GLY A 60 11.92 -11.18 7.21
C GLY A 60 13.22 -11.22 6.39
N GLU A 61 13.20 -11.99 5.33
CA GLU A 61 14.33 -12.13 4.42
C GLU A 61 14.46 -10.91 3.50
N VAL A 62 15.70 -10.66 3.04
CA VAL A 62 16.00 -9.62 2.06
C VAL A 62 15.63 -10.11 0.67
N PHE A 63 14.94 -9.29 -0.10
CA PHE A 63 14.72 -9.50 -1.53
C PHE A 63 15.72 -8.67 -2.32
N VAL A 64 16.47 -9.31 -3.22
CA VAL A 64 17.42 -8.63 -4.11
C VAL A 64 16.79 -8.46 -5.48
N THR A 65 16.66 -7.23 -5.93
CA THR A 65 16.13 -6.90 -7.25
C THR A 65 17.13 -7.23 -8.36
N GLU A 66 16.66 -7.28 -9.61
CA GLU A 66 17.53 -7.59 -10.76
C GLU A 66 18.67 -6.57 -10.96
N ASP A 67 18.47 -5.33 -10.55
CA ASP A 67 19.50 -4.27 -10.56
C ASP A 67 20.40 -4.26 -9.30
N GLY A 68 20.30 -5.30 -8.45
CA GLY A 68 21.18 -5.54 -7.31
C GLY A 68 20.82 -4.77 -6.04
N ALA A 69 19.66 -4.13 -5.97
CA ALA A 69 19.23 -3.46 -4.75
C ALA A 69 18.74 -4.46 -3.71
N GLU A 70 19.23 -4.35 -2.47
CA GLU A 70 18.70 -5.07 -1.31
C GLU A 70 17.46 -4.35 -0.80
N THR A 71 16.34 -5.08 -0.74
CA THR A 71 15.02 -4.50 -0.48
C THR A 71 14.20 -5.34 0.48
N ASP A 72 13.09 -4.78 0.95
CA ASP A 72 12.11 -5.49 1.77
C ASP A 72 11.51 -6.68 1.00
N LEU A 73 11.17 -7.74 1.73
CA LEU A 73 10.57 -8.97 1.18
C LEU A 73 9.27 -8.72 0.40
N ASP A 74 8.54 -7.66 0.71
CA ASP A 74 7.31 -7.31 0.00
C ASP A 74 7.53 -7.11 -1.50
N LEU A 75 8.74 -6.70 -1.94
CA LEU A 75 9.06 -6.58 -3.36
C LEU A 75 8.98 -7.93 -4.08
N GLY A 76 9.36 -9.01 -3.41
CA GLY A 76 9.19 -10.37 -3.92
C GLY A 76 7.72 -10.75 -4.09
N HIS A 77 6.84 -10.25 -3.21
CA HIS A 77 5.40 -10.40 -3.42
C HIS A 77 4.92 -9.59 -4.61
N TYR A 78 5.43 -8.36 -4.80
CA TYR A 78 5.03 -7.54 -5.96
C TYR A 78 5.38 -8.23 -7.28
N GLU A 79 6.62 -8.72 -7.44
CA GLU A 79 7.04 -9.45 -8.63
C GLU A 79 6.29 -10.77 -8.85
N ARG A 80 5.84 -11.42 -7.77
CA ARG A 80 5.04 -12.64 -7.85
C ARG A 80 3.64 -12.39 -8.41
N PHE A 81 3.09 -11.21 -8.17
CA PHE A 81 1.71 -10.89 -8.53
C PHE A 81 1.60 -10.06 -9.82
N LEU A 82 2.60 -9.26 -10.17
CA LEU A 82 2.64 -8.40 -11.35
C LEU A 82 3.59 -8.96 -12.41
N ASP A 83 3.33 -8.63 -13.67
CA ASP A 83 4.25 -8.88 -14.78
C ASP A 83 5.35 -7.78 -14.88
N GLU A 84 5.69 -7.15 -13.77
CA GLU A 84 6.66 -6.05 -13.70
C GLU A 84 7.81 -6.44 -12.79
N LYS A 85 9.05 -6.18 -13.25
CA LYS A 85 10.23 -6.37 -12.43
C LYS A 85 10.48 -5.15 -11.56
N MET A 86 10.74 -5.40 -10.28
CA MET A 86 11.07 -4.35 -9.33
C MET A 86 12.54 -3.94 -9.44
N SER A 87 12.84 -2.72 -9.04
CA SER A 87 14.16 -2.09 -9.09
C SER A 87 14.38 -1.25 -7.83
N GLN A 88 15.58 -0.69 -7.70
CA GLN A 88 15.90 0.29 -6.64
C GLN A 88 14.93 1.49 -6.57
N ASN A 89 14.15 1.76 -7.62
CA ASN A 89 13.15 2.83 -7.60
C ASN A 89 11.84 2.42 -6.92
N ASN A 90 11.66 1.13 -6.64
CA ASN A 90 10.44 0.57 -6.07
C ASN A 90 10.50 0.42 -4.54
N ASN A 91 11.68 0.61 -3.93
CA ASN A 91 11.83 0.61 -2.48
C ASN A 91 12.80 1.70 -2.04
N PHE A 92 12.46 2.39 -0.98
CA PHE A 92 13.41 3.25 -0.27
C PHE A 92 13.02 3.40 1.20
N THR A 93 14.07 3.59 2.04
CA THR A 93 13.94 3.70 3.48
C THR A 93 14.01 5.16 3.94
N ALA A 94 13.53 5.44 5.15
CA ALA A 94 13.76 6.73 5.79
C ALA A 94 15.26 7.04 5.87
N GLY A 95 16.09 6.04 6.22
CA GLY A 95 17.55 6.20 6.27
C GLY A 95 18.16 6.70 4.96
N GLN A 96 17.76 6.12 3.82
CA GLN A 96 18.22 6.59 2.51
C GLN A 96 17.79 8.03 2.19
N VAL A 97 16.59 8.42 2.62
CA VAL A 97 16.09 9.79 2.42
C VAL A 97 16.92 10.78 3.24
N TYR A 98 17.12 10.49 4.54
CA TYR A 98 17.91 11.34 5.43
C TYR A 98 19.36 11.42 4.97
N ASP A 99 20.00 10.30 4.63
CA ASP A 99 21.37 10.26 4.10
C ASP A 99 21.53 11.14 2.85
N SER A 100 20.58 11.05 1.91
CA SER A 100 20.56 11.89 0.70
C SER A 100 20.53 13.38 1.04
N VAL A 101 19.64 13.78 1.95
CA VAL A 101 19.50 15.19 2.35
C VAL A 101 20.73 15.69 3.10
N LEU A 102 21.28 14.89 4.03
CA LEU A 102 22.48 15.22 4.77
C LEU A 102 23.70 15.36 3.83
N LYS A 103 23.84 14.47 2.85
CA LYS A 103 24.90 14.60 1.83
C LYS A 103 24.80 15.89 1.00
N LYS A 104 23.59 16.31 0.66
CA LYS A 104 23.33 17.60 -0.03
C LYS A 104 23.67 18.78 0.85
N GLU A 105 23.29 18.73 2.13
CA GLU A 105 23.63 19.77 3.12
C GLU A 105 25.16 19.93 3.22
N ARG A 106 25.91 18.84 3.42
CA ARG A 106 27.38 18.86 3.52
C ARG A 106 28.07 19.37 2.26
N LYS A 107 27.44 19.22 1.10
CA LYS A 107 27.93 19.80 -0.18
C LYS A 107 27.54 21.25 -0.38
N GLY A 108 26.78 21.87 0.54
CA GLY A 108 26.31 23.26 0.42
C GLY A 108 25.18 23.47 -0.58
N GLU A 109 24.49 22.43 -1.01
CA GLU A 109 23.41 22.54 -2.02
C GLU A 109 22.21 23.38 -1.54
N PHE A 110 22.08 23.56 -0.22
CA PHE A 110 21.01 24.38 0.38
C PHE A 110 21.42 25.85 0.64
N LEU A 111 22.60 26.28 0.19
CA LEU A 111 23.06 27.66 0.21
C LEU A 111 22.95 28.35 1.59
N GLY A 112 23.19 27.63 2.67
CA GLY A 112 23.15 28.13 4.05
C GLY A 112 21.74 28.16 4.68
N ALA A 113 20.72 27.67 4.00
CA ALA A 113 19.39 27.53 4.59
C ALA A 113 19.37 26.51 5.73
N THR A 114 18.52 26.74 6.73
CA THR A 114 18.26 25.73 7.79
C THR A 114 17.53 24.54 7.18
N VAL A 115 18.18 23.35 7.23
CA VAL A 115 17.59 22.12 6.68
C VAL A 115 16.68 21.49 7.74
N GLN A 116 15.43 21.21 7.38
CA GLN A 116 14.38 20.71 8.26
C GLN A 116 13.66 19.51 7.63
N VAL A 117 12.87 18.79 8.42
CA VAL A 117 12.04 17.67 7.90
C VAL A 117 11.08 18.19 6.83
N ILE A 118 10.42 19.31 7.10
CA ILE A 118 9.60 20.05 6.13
C ILE A 118 10.37 21.34 5.78
N PRO A 119 10.69 21.60 4.51
CA PRO A 119 10.31 20.82 3.33
C PRO A 119 11.35 19.79 2.87
N HIS A 120 12.57 19.75 3.39
CA HIS A 120 13.71 19.11 2.72
C HIS A 120 13.60 17.57 2.65
N ILE A 121 13.20 16.93 3.76
CA ILE A 121 12.97 15.48 3.80
C ILE A 121 11.71 15.15 3.00
N THR A 122 10.62 15.90 3.17
CA THR A 122 9.37 15.65 2.44
C THR A 122 9.54 15.85 0.94
N ASP A 123 10.33 16.82 0.49
CA ASP A 123 10.62 17.04 -0.93
C ASP A 123 11.45 15.89 -1.53
N GLU A 124 12.43 15.37 -0.78
CA GLU A 124 13.20 14.21 -1.23
C GLU A 124 12.31 12.96 -1.36
N ILE A 125 11.39 12.74 -0.41
CA ILE A 125 10.39 11.66 -0.49
C ILE A 125 9.51 11.82 -1.73
N LYS A 126 8.92 13.00 -1.92
CA LYS A 126 8.06 13.30 -3.08
C LYS A 126 8.82 13.09 -4.40
N LYS A 127 10.07 13.55 -4.48
CA LYS A 127 10.93 13.37 -5.65
C LYS A 127 11.14 11.89 -5.99
N ARG A 128 11.40 11.05 -4.99
CA ARG A 128 11.56 9.60 -5.19
C ARG A 128 10.27 8.94 -5.65
N ILE A 129 9.14 9.26 -5.04
CA ILE A 129 7.81 8.77 -5.45
C ILE A 129 7.54 9.15 -6.91
N MET A 130 7.75 10.41 -7.29
CA MET A 130 7.52 10.87 -8.67
C MET A 130 8.46 10.20 -9.67
N LYS A 131 9.73 9.92 -9.26
CA LYS A 131 10.70 9.21 -10.09
C LYS A 131 10.27 7.76 -10.35
N GLY A 132 9.86 7.01 -9.32
CA GLY A 132 9.44 5.62 -9.42
C GLY A 132 8.15 5.44 -10.25
N ALA A 133 7.30 6.46 -10.28
CA ALA A 133 6.04 6.43 -11.05
C ALA A 133 6.21 6.76 -12.54
N LYS A 134 7.41 7.18 -12.98
CA LYS A 134 7.63 7.64 -14.36
C LYS A 134 7.41 6.51 -15.38
N GLY A 135 6.50 6.73 -16.33
CA GLY A 135 6.21 5.78 -17.39
C GLY A 135 5.08 4.81 -17.09
N TYR A 136 4.42 4.96 -15.94
CA TYR A 136 3.26 4.17 -15.53
C TYR A 136 1.98 5.02 -15.57
N ASP A 137 0.84 4.36 -15.70
CA ASP A 137 -0.48 5.01 -15.60
C ASP A 137 -0.87 5.21 -14.13
N LEU A 138 -0.51 4.23 -13.29
CA LEU A 138 -0.81 4.21 -11.86
C LEU A 138 0.40 3.68 -11.06
N ALA A 139 0.76 4.40 -10.02
CA ALA A 139 1.70 3.96 -8.99
C ALA A 139 0.94 3.67 -7.69
N ILE A 140 1.04 2.45 -7.19
CA ILE A 140 0.61 2.08 -5.85
C ILE A 140 1.79 2.36 -4.93
N VAL A 141 1.59 3.21 -3.93
CA VAL A 141 2.63 3.61 -2.98
C VAL A 141 2.24 3.11 -1.60
N GLU A 142 2.90 2.05 -1.16
CA GLU A 142 2.68 1.46 0.15
C GLU A 142 3.53 2.14 1.20
N ILE A 143 2.87 2.68 2.22
CA ILE A 143 3.54 3.28 3.38
C ILE A 143 3.76 2.20 4.44
N GLY A 144 5.03 1.90 4.72
CA GLY A 144 5.43 0.99 5.79
C GLY A 144 5.05 1.50 7.18
N GLY A 145 5.07 0.61 8.16
CA GLY A 145 4.69 0.90 9.53
C GLY A 145 3.17 1.02 9.74
N THR A 146 2.80 1.54 10.89
CA THR A 146 1.41 1.72 11.33
C THR A 146 1.12 3.22 11.46
N VAL A 147 -0.03 3.66 10.98
CA VAL A 147 -0.46 5.06 11.16
C VAL A 147 -0.58 5.38 12.65
N GLY A 148 0.15 6.39 13.10
CA GLY A 148 0.33 6.75 14.50
C GLY A 148 1.78 6.58 14.98
N ASP A 149 2.57 5.75 14.31
CA ASP A 149 3.99 5.59 14.63
C ASP A 149 4.78 6.82 14.18
N ILE A 150 5.71 7.26 15.02
CA ILE A 150 6.49 8.48 14.79
C ILE A 150 7.37 8.36 13.54
N GLU A 151 7.87 7.17 13.27
CA GLU A 151 8.76 6.87 12.15
C GLU A 151 8.07 7.08 10.78
N SER A 152 6.75 6.87 10.72
CA SER A 152 5.97 7.01 9.48
C SER A 152 5.59 8.45 9.17
N GLN A 153 5.71 9.38 10.13
CA GLN A 153 5.21 10.75 10.01
C GLN A 153 5.76 11.51 8.79
N PRO A 154 7.07 11.47 8.47
CA PRO A 154 7.59 12.19 7.30
C PRO A 154 6.99 11.69 5.98
N PHE A 155 6.69 10.38 5.88
CA PHE A 155 6.04 9.81 4.71
C PHE A 155 4.57 10.24 4.61
N LEU A 156 3.84 10.22 5.74
CA LEU A 156 2.44 10.68 5.79
C LEU A 156 2.34 12.16 5.41
N GLU A 157 3.27 12.98 5.90
CA GLU A 157 3.33 14.40 5.55
C GLU A 157 3.66 14.59 4.05
N ALA A 158 4.60 13.85 3.50
CA ALA A 158 4.95 13.94 2.09
C ALA A 158 3.77 13.57 1.17
N ILE A 159 3.03 12.49 1.47
CA ILE A 159 1.87 12.11 0.66
C ILE A 159 0.69 13.08 0.84
N ARG A 160 0.55 13.72 2.02
CA ARG A 160 -0.41 14.80 2.24
C ARG A 160 -0.09 16.00 1.34
N GLN A 161 1.18 16.38 1.25
CA GLN A 161 1.64 17.44 0.34
C GLN A 161 1.39 17.06 -1.12
N LEU A 162 1.70 15.83 -1.53
CA LEU A 162 1.41 15.33 -2.89
C LEU A 162 -0.08 15.40 -3.23
N LYS A 163 -0.97 15.14 -2.27
CA LYS A 163 -2.41 15.32 -2.47
C LYS A 163 -2.75 16.75 -2.85
N ILE A 164 -2.18 17.73 -2.16
CA ILE A 164 -2.41 19.16 -2.46
C ILE A 164 -1.83 19.52 -3.83
N GLU A 165 -0.60 19.08 -4.12
CA GLU A 165 0.12 19.42 -5.35
C GLU A 165 -0.50 18.77 -6.60
N LEU A 166 -0.99 17.53 -6.49
CA LEU A 166 -1.49 16.75 -7.62
C LEU A 166 -3.01 16.81 -7.77
N GLY A 167 -3.71 17.07 -6.68
CA GLY A 167 -5.18 17.13 -6.61
C GLY A 167 -5.84 15.75 -6.58
N ASP A 168 -7.13 15.75 -6.23
CA ASP A 168 -7.94 14.52 -6.03
C ASP A 168 -8.07 13.67 -7.30
N GLN A 169 -7.93 14.27 -8.49
CA GLN A 169 -7.99 13.53 -9.76
C GLN A 169 -6.78 12.59 -9.98
N ARG A 170 -5.69 12.82 -9.25
CA ARG A 170 -4.44 12.07 -9.40
C ARG A 170 -4.02 11.32 -8.15
N THR A 171 -4.71 11.50 -7.03
CA THR A 171 -4.39 10.85 -5.76
C THR A 171 -5.60 10.15 -5.19
N LEU A 172 -5.39 8.96 -4.64
CA LEU A 172 -6.41 8.17 -3.95
C LEU A 172 -5.79 7.55 -2.70
N PHE A 173 -6.51 7.57 -1.59
CA PHE A 173 -6.04 7.04 -0.31
C PHE A 173 -6.84 5.81 0.10
N LEU A 174 -6.14 4.68 0.17
CA LEU A 174 -6.67 3.42 0.67
C LEU A 174 -6.05 3.14 2.04
N HIS A 175 -6.91 2.87 3.02
CA HIS A 175 -6.47 2.54 4.37
C HIS A 175 -6.90 1.14 4.76
N LEU A 176 -5.93 0.31 5.13
CA LEU A 176 -6.15 -1.07 5.61
C LEU A 176 -6.24 -1.07 7.12
N THR A 177 -7.30 -1.66 7.67
CA THR A 177 -7.54 -1.74 9.12
C THR A 177 -7.91 -3.16 9.54
N LEU A 178 -7.88 -3.41 10.84
CA LEU A 178 -8.35 -4.66 11.45
C LEU A 178 -9.69 -4.43 12.14
N VAL A 179 -10.63 -5.33 11.88
CA VAL A 179 -11.91 -5.42 12.58
C VAL A 179 -11.92 -6.76 13.33
N PRO A 180 -11.48 -6.81 14.59
CA PRO A 180 -11.37 -8.05 15.33
C PRO A 180 -12.76 -8.59 15.71
N PHE A 181 -12.87 -9.91 15.73
CA PHE A 181 -13.98 -10.62 16.31
C PHE A 181 -13.61 -11.08 17.73
N LEU A 182 -14.41 -10.71 18.71
CA LEU A 182 -14.22 -11.15 20.08
C LEU A 182 -15.09 -12.38 20.36
N SER A 183 -14.49 -13.56 20.41
CA SER A 183 -15.18 -14.82 20.67
C SER A 183 -15.93 -14.84 21.98
N THR A 184 -15.40 -14.15 23.02
CA THR A 184 -16.02 -14.05 24.34
C THR A 184 -17.35 -13.32 24.35
N SER A 185 -17.53 -12.30 23.50
CA SER A 185 -18.76 -11.54 23.38
C SER A 185 -19.58 -11.89 22.12
N GLY A 186 -19.01 -12.71 21.21
CA GLY A 186 -19.67 -13.14 19.97
C GLY A 186 -19.87 -11.98 18.97
N GLU A 187 -19.12 -10.90 19.06
CA GLU A 187 -19.33 -9.71 18.25
C GLU A 187 -18.07 -9.13 17.60
N THR A 188 -18.28 -8.45 16.50
CA THR A 188 -17.25 -7.72 15.76
C THR A 188 -17.04 -6.34 16.38
N LYS A 189 -15.79 -5.93 16.57
CA LYS A 189 -15.42 -4.63 17.16
C LYS A 189 -14.92 -3.64 16.11
N THR A 190 -15.73 -2.65 15.79
CA THR A 190 -15.39 -1.61 14.80
C THR A 190 -14.58 -0.44 15.38
N LYS A 191 -14.43 -0.34 16.70
CA LYS A 191 -13.69 0.74 17.38
C LYS A 191 -12.23 0.86 16.94
N PRO A 192 -11.44 -0.23 16.81
CA PRO A 192 -10.05 -0.12 16.35
C PRO A 192 -9.94 0.56 14.97
N THR A 193 -10.81 0.19 14.02
CA THR A 193 -10.88 0.84 12.71
C THR A 193 -11.21 2.33 12.82
N GLN A 194 -12.18 2.71 13.65
CA GLN A 194 -12.56 4.11 13.86
C GLN A 194 -11.39 4.93 14.42
N HIS A 195 -10.65 4.38 15.38
CA HIS A 195 -9.46 5.04 15.97
C HIS A 195 -8.33 5.15 14.95
N SER A 196 -8.08 4.11 14.17
CA SER A 196 -7.06 4.13 13.13
C SER A 196 -7.33 5.22 12.09
N VAL A 197 -8.57 5.36 11.64
CA VAL A 197 -8.95 6.44 10.72
C VAL A 197 -8.85 7.82 11.37
N LYS A 198 -9.19 7.96 12.66
CA LYS A 198 -8.98 9.23 13.39
C LYS A 198 -7.50 9.62 13.44
N ASN A 199 -6.61 8.66 13.66
CA ASN A 199 -5.18 8.92 13.62
C ASN A 199 -4.75 9.39 12.23
N LEU A 200 -5.23 8.74 11.16
CA LEU A 200 -4.93 9.19 9.79
C LEU A 200 -5.45 10.60 9.50
N LEU A 201 -6.65 10.91 9.98
CA LEU A 201 -7.26 12.25 9.87
C LEU A 201 -6.44 13.33 10.60
N SER A 202 -5.79 13.00 11.73
CA SER A 202 -4.93 13.96 12.45
C SER A 202 -3.72 14.42 11.64
N TYR A 203 -3.30 13.65 10.62
CA TYR A 203 -2.30 14.05 9.63
C TYR A 203 -2.91 14.79 8.42
N GLY A 204 -4.21 15.11 8.42
CA GLY A 204 -4.89 15.76 7.30
C GLY A 204 -5.18 14.83 6.12
N LEU A 205 -5.19 13.52 6.34
CA LEU A 205 -5.44 12.51 5.32
C LEU A 205 -6.79 11.82 5.57
N GLN A 206 -7.77 12.06 4.69
CA GLN A 206 -9.04 11.34 4.66
C GLN A 206 -8.90 10.13 3.73
N PRO A 207 -9.15 8.90 4.20
CA PRO A 207 -9.17 7.75 3.30
C PRO A 207 -10.39 7.82 2.37
N ASP A 208 -10.16 7.48 1.10
CA ASP A 208 -11.20 7.36 0.07
C ASP A 208 -11.80 5.96 0.05
N ILE A 209 -11.01 4.98 0.46
CA ILE A 209 -11.36 3.55 0.50
C ILE A 209 -10.85 2.96 1.81
N LEU A 210 -11.70 2.18 2.46
CA LEU A 210 -11.34 1.35 3.61
C LEU A 210 -11.38 -0.12 3.24
N ILE A 211 -10.30 -0.83 3.55
CA ILE A 211 -10.25 -2.28 3.54
C ILE A 211 -10.22 -2.76 4.99
N CYS A 212 -11.25 -3.48 5.38
CA CYS A 212 -11.42 -3.98 6.73
C CYS A 212 -11.06 -5.47 6.76
N ARG A 213 -9.84 -5.81 7.20
CA ARG A 213 -9.46 -7.19 7.43
C ARG A 213 -10.19 -7.73 8.66
N SER A 214 -10.71 -8.95 8.56
CA SER A 214 -11.48 -9.62 9.60
C SER A 214 -11.40 -11.15 9.40
N GLU A 215 -11.63 -11.92 10.45
CA GLU A 215 -11.68 -13.39 10.33
C GLU A 215 -12.80 -13.85 9.37
N LYS A 216 -13.93 -13.18 9.41
CA LYS A 216 -15.12 -13.48 8.60
C LYS A 216 -15.57 -12.22 7.87
N GLU A 217 -16.37 -12.40 6.83
CA GLU A 217 -16.98 -11.28 6.11
C GLU A 217 -17.84 -10.42 7.05
N LEU A 218 -17.64 -9.10 6.97
CA LEU A 218 -18.39 -8.13 7.78
C LEU A 218 -19.85 -8.07 7.38
N GLN A 219 -20.72 -8.00 8.36
CA GLN A 219 -22.14 -7.77 8.14
C GLN A 219 -22.39 -6.36 7.58
N SER A 220 -23.49 -6.20 6.85
CA SER A 220 -23.89 -4.89 6.32
C SER A 220 -24.09 -3.81 7.40
N SER A 221 -24.49 -4.21 8.60
CA SER A 221 -24.60 -3.33 9.77
C SER A 221 -23.25 -2.77 10.19
N ASP A 222 -22.21 -3.61 10.24
CA ASP A 222 -20.85 -3.20 10.59
C ASP A 222 -20.26 -2.28 9.51
N LYS A 223 -20.42 -2.64 8.23
CA LYS A 223 -19.98 -1.79 7.12
C LYS A 223 -20.64 -0.40 7.18
N ARG A 224 -21.95 -0.31 7.44
CA ARG A 224 -22.66 0.98 7.61
C ARG A 224 -22.13 1.78 8.80
N LYS A 225 -21.89 1.11 9.93
CA LYS A 225 -21.33 1.75 11.12
C LYS A 225 -19.94 2.29 10.86
N ILE A 226 -19.05 1.50 10.23
CA ILE A 226 -17.71 1.94 9.86
C ILE A 226 -17.80 3.15 8.92
N ALA A 227 -18.57 3.06 7.83
CA ALA A 227 -18.75 4.14 6.87
C ALA A 227 -19.15 5.46 7.55
N LEU A 228 -20.16 5.42 8.43
CA LEU A 228 -20.65 6.59 9.16
C LEU A 228 -19.57 7.22 10.05
N PHE A 229 -18.85 6.41 10.84
CA PHE A 229 -17.88 6.92 11.82
C PHE A 229 -16.54 7.33 11.21
N THR A 230 -16.27 6.92 9.98
CA THR A 230 -15.00 7.20 9.28
C THR A 230 -15.15 8.19 8.12
N ASN A 231 -16.36 8.68 7.89
CA ASN A 231 -16.68 9.59 6.77
C ASN A 231 -16.25 9.03 5.41
N VAL A 232 -16.45 7.72 5.20
CA VAL A 232 -16.18 7.02 3.94
C VAL A 232 -17.50 6.52 3.37
N GLY A 233 -17.70 6.65 2.07
CA GLY A 233 -18.91 6.14 1.41
C GLY A 233 -19.06 4.64 1.63
N LEU A 234 -20.31 4.18 1.82
CA LEU A 234 -20.58 2.75 2.07
C LEU A 234 -20.09 1.84 0.93
N ASP A 235 -20.12 2.33 -0.31
CA ASP A 235 -19.59 1.67 -1.51
C ASP A 235 -18.06 1.59 -1.55
N SER A 236 -17.40 2.23 -0.61
CA SER A 236 -15.94 2.32 -0.48
C SER A 236 -15.42 1.66 0.81
N VAL A 237 -16.28 0.94 1.55
CA VAL A 237 -15.92 0.13 2.72
C VAL A 237 -15.98 -1.36 2.34
N PHE A 238 -14.82 -1.99 2.23
CA PHE A 238 -14.66 -3.38 1.81
C PHE A 238 -14.31 -4.28 3.00
N SER A 239 -14.88 -5.47 3.03
CA SER A 239 -14.46 -6.55 3.91
C SER A 239 -13.41 -7.39 3.20
N LEU A 240 -12.31 -7.71 3.89
CA LEU A 240 -11.32 -8.66 3.44
C LEU A 240 -11.20 -9.76 4.51
N PRO A 241 -11.98 -10.83 4.40
CA PRO A 241 -11.90 -11.95 5.33
C PRO A 241 -10.62 -12.75 5.11
N ASP A 242 -10.26 -13.58 6.09
CA ASP A 242 -9.18 -14.53 5.92
C ASP A 242 -9.53 -15.52 4.81
N LEU A 243 -8.69 -15.59 3.79
CA LEU A 243 -8.88 -16.46 2.63
C LEU A 243 -7.95 -17.68 2.73
N PRO A 244 -8.32 -18.81 2.12
CA PRO A 244 -7.50 -20.04 2.16
C PRO A 244 -6.10 -19.85 1.57
N SER A 245 -5.92 -18.91 0.66
CA SER A 245 -4.67 -18.63 -0.01
C SER A 245 -4.58 -17.16 -0.38
N ILE A 246 -3.36 -16.62 -0.34
CA ILE A 246 -3.09 -15.25 -0.82
C ILE A 246 -3.41 -15.08 -2.31
N TYR A 247 -3.29 -16.15 -3.10
CA TYR A 247 -3.60 -16.15 -4.54
C TYR A 247 -5.11 -16.06 -4.83
N ALA A 248 -5.96 -16.23 -3.83
CA ALA A 248 -7.40 -16.02 -3.97
C ALA A 248 -7.80 -14.54 -3.88
N ILE A 249 -6.92 -13.69 -3.32
CA ILE A 249 -7.24 -12.28 -3.05
C ILE A 249 -7.57 -11.50 -4.33
N PRO A 250 -6.83 -11.57 -5.46
CA PRO A 250 -7.18 -10.82 -6.68
C PRO A 250 -8.59 -11.13 -7.18
N VAL A 251 -8.99 -12.40 -7.17
CA VAL A 251 -10.32 -12.82 -7.59
C VAL A 251 -11.39 -12.34 -6.61
N PHE A 252 -11.10 -12.39 -5.31
CA PHE A 252 -12.00 -11.90 -4.27
C PHE A 252 -12.22 -10.39 -4.39
N LEU A 253 -11.16 -9.59 -4.52
CA LEU A 253 -11.25 -8.13 -4.67
C LEU A 253 -12.04 -7.72 -5.93
N SER A 254 -11.89 -8.47 -7.02
CA SER A 254 -12.69 -8.25 -8.23
C SER A 254 -14.16 -8.57 -8.03
N LYS A 255 -14.48 -9.64 -7.28
CA LYS A 255 -15.86 -9.97 -6.92
C LYS A 255 -16.51 -8.86 -6.08
N GLU A 256 -15.74 -8.28 -5.17
CA GLU A 256 -16.16 -7.12 -4.36
C GLU A 256 -16.14 -5.80 -5.15
N LYS A 257 -15.71 -5.80 -6.42
CA LYS A 257 -15.65 -4.63 -7.32
C LYS A 257 -14.69 -3.50 -6.85
N LEU A 258 -13.66 -3.85 -6.10
CA LEU A 258 -12.69 -2.86 -5.63
C LEU A 258 -11.99 -2.16 -6.80
N ASP A 259 -11.65 -2.89 -7.85
CA ASP A 259 -11.04 -2.36 -9.07
C ASP A 259 -11.96 -1.36 -9.81
N GLU A 260 -13.27 -1.60 -9.81
CA GLU A 260 -14.24 -0.68 -10.40
C GLU A 260 -14.33 0.62 -9.59
N VAL A 261 -14.30 0.53 -8.25
CA VAL A 261 -14.31 1.71 -7.36
C VAL A 261 -13.03 2.52 -7.52
N VAL A 262 -11.86 1.87 -7.54
CA VAL A 262 -10.56 2.54 -7.76
C VAL A 262 -10.54 3.25 -9.11
N THR A 263 -10.88 2.55 -10.20
CA THR A 263 -10.83 3.14 -11.55
C THR A 263 -11.85 4.27 -11.72
N ARG A 264 -13.05 4.15 -11.15
CA ARG A 264 -14.08 5.20 -11.15
C ARG A 264 -13.61 6.45 -10.39
N LYS A 265 -13.14 6.28 -9.13
CA LYS A 265 -12.68 7.41 -8.30
C LYS A 265 -11.50 8.15 -8.94
N MET A 266 -10.62 7.43 -9.59
CA MET A 266 -9.46 8.01 -10.28
C MET A 266 -9.74 8.43 -11.72
N GLY A 267 -10.94 8.20 -12.26
CA GLY A 267 -11.26 8.53 -13.65
C GLY A 267 -10.36 7.81 -14.66
N ILE A 268 -9.97 6.54 -14.37
CA ILE A 268 -9.16 5.72 -15.25
C ILE A 268 -10.08 4.92 -16.19
N LYS A 269 -9.92 5.13 -17.48
CA LYS A 269 -10.56 4.28 -18.50
C LYS A 269 -9.81 2.96 -18.59
N SER A 270 -10.49 1.83 -18.43
CA SER A 270 -9.86 0.52 -18.40
C SER A 270 -10.73 -0.53 -19.10
N LYS A 271 -10.12 -1.67 -19.45
CA LYS A 271 -10.84 -2.85 -19.95
C LYS A 271 -11.47 -3.61 -18.76
N LYS A 272 -12.30 -4.61 -19.07
CA LYS A 272 -12.75 -5.57 -18.07
C LYS A 272 -11.56 -6.40 -17.59
N ALA A 273 -11.53 -6.71 -16.28
CA ALA A 273 -10.46 -7.53 -15.71
C ALA A 273 -10.47 -8.95 -16.30
N ASP A 274 -9.31 -9.41 -16.75
CA ASP A 274 -9.08 -10.80 -17.12
C ASP A 274 -8.33 -11.51 -16.00
N LEU A 275 -9.02 -12.33 -15.25
CA LEU A 275 -8.51 -13.11 -14.13
C LEU A 275 -8.47 -14.61 -14.41
N SER A 276 -8.38 -15.00 -15.69
CA SER A 276 -8.33 -16.41 -16.11
C SER A 276 -7.20 -17.17 -15.43
N ASP A 277 -5.99 -16.60 -15.40
CA ASP A 277 -4.81 -17.21 -14.79
C ASP A 277 -4.94 -17.33 -13.29
N TRP A 278 -5.42 -16.30 -12.58
CA TRP A 278 -5.68 -16.37 -11.14
C TRP A 278 -6.73 -17.40 -10.78
N ARG A 279 -7.79 -17.54 -11.58
CA ARG A 279 -8.79 -18.61 -11.39
C ARG A 279 -8.19 -19.99 -11.64
N LYS A 280 -7.27 -20.13 -12.60
CA LYS A 280 -6.55 -21.37 -12.87
C LYS A 280 -5.66 -21.75 -11.69
N VAL A 281 -4.85 -20.82 -11.17
CA VAL A 281 -4.00 -21.03 -9.99
C VAL A 281 -4.85 -21.50 -8.79
N ASN A 282 -5.92 -20.79 -8.46
CA ASN A 282 -6.82 -21.14 -7.36
C ASN A 282 -7.45 -22.53 -7.52
N ARG A 283 -7.75 -22.95 -8.75
CA ARG A 283 -8.30 -24.28 -9.03
C ARG A 283 -7.24 -25.37 -8.83
N LEU A 284 -6.03 -25.14 -9.32
CA LEU A 284 -4.91 -26.07 -9.17
C LEU A 284 -4.52 -26.25 -7.70
N GLU A 285 -4.47 -25.17 -6.94
CA GLU A 285 -4.17 -25.21 -5.51
C GLU A 285 -5.20 -26.02 -4.74
N LYS A 286 -6.49 -25.85 -5.02
CA LYS A 286 -7.58 -26.66 -4.41
C LYS A 286 -7.56 -28.13 -4.83
N ALA A 287 -7.12 -28.44 -6.04
CA ALA A 287 -7.08 -29.79 -6.57
C ALA A 287 -5.83 -30.56 -6.17
N SER A 288 -4.78 -29.88 -5.71
CA SER A 288 -3.51 -30.51 -5.35
C SER A 288 -3.59 -31.17 -3.97
N ASN A 289 -3.60 -32.51 -3.96
CA ASN A 289 -3.43 -33.32 -2.74
C ASN A 289 -1.96 -33.73 -2.49
N LYS A 290 -1.02 -33.25 -3.33
CA LYS A 290 0.41 -33.59 -3.20
C LYS A 290 1.07 -32.64 -2.23
N LYS A 291 1.62 -33.16 -1.15
CA LYS A 291 2.52 -32.43 -0.24
C LYS A 291 3.95 -32.69 -0.70
N ILE A 292 4.71 -31.62 -0.89
CA ILE A 292 6.17 -31.69 -1.06
C ILE A 292 6.74 -31.21 0.26
N THR A 293 7.56 -32.05 0.87
CA THR A 293 8.36 -31.66 2.05
C THR A 293 9.67 -31.07 1.50
N VAL A 294 9.93 -29.82 1.82
CA VAL A 294 11.18 -29.13 1.49
C VAL A 294 12.05 -29.13 2.73
#